data_c19389058b9f5a15d361be40ebef4929
#
_entry.id   c19389058b9f5a15d361be40ebef4929
#
_cell.length_a   1.000
_cell.length_b   1.000
_cell.length_c   1.000
_cell.angle_alpha   90.00
_cell.angle_beta   90.00
_cell.angle_gamma   90.00
#
_symmetry.space_group_name_H-M   'P 1'
#
loop_
_entity.id
_entity.type
_entity.pdbx_description
1 polymer ?
#
loop_
_entity_poly.entity_id
_entity_poly.type
_entity_poly.pdbx_seq_one_letter_code
_entity_poly.pdbx_strand_id
1 'polypeptide(L)'
;MKILLADDHQLVREGIKMLLKEEYQNAEIVDVSDSVDLMKKIMKEKWDVVICDISMPPGDSGLEAIKSIKEHSPKTPVIILSMHAPDQYAVRAIKAGAMGYLTKGAASLELVKAVNQVLSGKKYLSPDVADVLADAFGNAGSEQSIENLSDRELEVFKLLASGKAISDIAKQLILSSNTVSTFRARVFEKMGFHNNLELIKYAVDNKII
;
A
#
# COMPACT_ATOMS: atom_id res chain seq x y z
N MET A 1 -7.46 -21.82 11.47
CA MET A 1 -7.27 -20.47 10.94
C MET A 1 -6.33 -20.53 9.75
N LYS A 2 -6.70 -19.90 8.63
CA LYS A 2 -5.87 -19.81 7.42
C LYS A 2 -5.39 -18.39 7.19
N ILE A 3 -4.08 -18.20 7.12
CA ILE A 3 -3.43 -16.90 6.91
C ILE A 3 -2.70 -16.92 5.56
N LEU A 4 -2.96 -15.94 4.72
CA LEU A 4 -2.20 -15.73 3.50
C LEU A 4 -1.27 -14.54 3.67
N LEU A 5 0.02 -14.76 3.46
CA LEU A 5 1.07 -13.76 3.58
C LEU A 5 1.67 -13.48 2.19
N ALA A 6 1.65 -12.26 1.77
CA ALA A 6 2.20 -11.82 0.49
C ALA A 6 3.26 -10.73 0.70
N ASP A 7 4.50 -11.00 0.32
CA ASP A 7 5.63 -10.07 0.41
C ASP A 7 6.73 -10.58 -0.53
N ASP A 8 7.41 -9.74 -1.28
CA ASP A 8 8.47 -10.17 -2.19
C ASP A 8 9.82 -10.44 -1.46
N HIS A 9 9.97 -9.94 -0.22
CA HIS A 9 11.16 -10.13 0.59
C HIS A 9 11.11 -11.43 1.40
N GLN A 10 11.88 -12.44 1.00
CA GLN A 10 11.90 -13.75 1.67
C GLN A 10 12.17 -13.66 3.17
N LEU A 11 13.13 -12.86 3.61
CA LEU A 11 13.49 -12.74 5.03
C LEU A 11 12.34 -12.17 5.87
N VAL A 12 11.57 -11.24 5.31
CA VAL A 12 10.39 -10.67 5.96
C VAL A 12 9.31 -11.74 6.11
N ARG A 13 9.05 -12.52 5.05
CA ARG A 13 8.06 -13.62 5.11
C ARG A 13 8.43 -14.64 6.17
N GLU A 14 9.70 -15.08 6.24
CA GLU A 14 10.13 -16.05 7.25
C GLU A 14 9.97 -15.49 8.67
N GLY A 15 10.38 -14.26 8.92
CA GLY A 15 10.22 -13.62 10.22
C GLY A 15 8.76 -13.49 10.65
N ILE A 16 7.88 -13.09 9.74
CA ILE A 16 6.44 -12.99 10.00
C ILE A 16 5.82 -14.36 10.25
N LYS A 17 6.21 -15.40 9.47
CA LYS A 17 5.73 -16.76 9.68
C LYS A 17 6.13 -17.29 11.07
N MET A 18 7.36 -17.04 11.50
CA MET A 18 7.80 -17.43 12.84
C MET A 18 6.95 -16.78 13.93
N LEU A 19 6.78 -15.46 13.86
CA LEU A 19 5.97 -14.68 14.80
C LEU A 19 4.49 -15.17 14.85
N LEU A 20 3.89 -15.41 13.69
CA LEU A 20 2.52 -15.88 13.62
C LEU A 20 2.39 -17.34 14.10
N LYS A 21 3.38 -18.20 13.87
CA LYS A 21 3.38 -19.59 14.36
C LYS A 21 3.55 -19.69 15.87
N GLU A 22 4.29 -18.78 16.47
CA GLU A 22 4.43 -18.71 17.93
C GLU A 22 3.08 -18.45 18.61
N GLU A 23 2.29 -17.51 18.08
CA GLU A 23 0.99 -17.16 18.63
C GLU A 23 -0.12 -18.12 18.18
N TYR A 24 -0.12 -18.51 16.91
CA TYR A 24 -1.17 -19.34 16.31
C TYR A 24 -0.64 -20.70 15.90
N GLN A 25 -0.33 -21.56 16.86
CA GLN A 25 0.32 -22.87 16.65
C GLN A 25 -0.41 -23.77 15.63
N ASN A 26 -1.75 -23.71 15.58
CA ASN A 26 -2.57 -24.49 14.68
C ASN A 26 -2.99 -23.74 13.40
N ALA A 27 -2.40 -22.57 13.12
CA ALA A 27 -2.72 -21.85 11.90
C ALA A 27 -2.01 -22.46 10.69
N GLU A 28 -2.75 -22.57 9.60
CA GLU A 28 -2.20 -22.81 8.27
C GLU A 28 -1.74 -21.46 7.71
N ILE A 29 -0.43 -21.30 7.51
CA ILE A 29 0.15 -20.07 6.96
C ILE A 29 0.73 -20.40 5.60
N VAL A 30 0.17 -19.81 4.57
CA VAL A 30 0.66 -19.92 3.19
C VAL A 30 1.28 -18.59 2.81
N ASP A 31 2.47 -18.62 2.22
CA ASP A 31 3.12 -17.41 1.73
C ASP A 31 3.31 -17.41 0.22
N VAL A 32 3.30 -16.22 -0.36
CA VAL A 32 3.53 -15.95 -1.78
C VAL A 32 4.44 -14.74 -1.93
N SER A 33 5.16 -14.66 -3.05
CA SER A 33 6.16 -13.62 -3.30
C SER A 33 5.73 -12.56 -4.31
N ASP A 34 4.55 -12.69 -4.88
CA ASP A 34 4.06 -11.77 -5.91
C ASP A 34 2.54 -11.65 -5.92
N SER A 35 2.04 -10.60 -6.58
CA SER A 35 0.62 -10.28 -6.65
C SER A 35 -0.18 -11.27 -7.49
N VAL A 36 0.44 -11.92 -8.47
CA VAL A 36 -0.25 -12.89 -9.34
C VAL A 36 -0.58 -14.16 -8.55
N ASP A 37 0.38 -14.68 -7.78
CA ASP A 37 0.16 -15.87 -6.96
C ASP A 37 -0.75 -15.55 -5.77
N LEU A 38 -0.68 -14.33 -5.20
CA LEU A 38 -1.65 -13.84 -4.22
C LEU A 38 -3.07 -13.98 -4.77
N MET A 39 -3.35 -13.44 -5.93
CA MET A 39 -4.69 -13.48 -6.53
C MET A 39 -5.14 -14.90 -6.89
N LYS A 40 -4.23 -15.75 -7.38
CA LYS A 40 -4.56 -17.17 -7.60
C LYS A 40 -5.01 -17.88 -6.32
N LYS A 41 -4.37 -17.57 -5.18
CA LYS A 41 -4.74 -18.15 -3.88
C LYS A 41 -6.08 -17.60 -3.39
N ILE A 42 -6.33 -16.31 -3.52
CA ILE A 42 -7.60 -15.66 -3.15
C ILE A 42 -8.78 -16.25 -3.94
N MET A 43 -8.60 -16.54 -5.23
CA MET A 43 -9.64 -17.10 -6.08
C MET A 43 -9.95 -18.58 -5.77
N LYS A 44 -8.98 -19.32 -5.24
CA LYS A 44 -9.10 -20.77 -5.02
C LYS A 44 -9.61 -21.16 -3.63
N GLU A 45 -9.29 -20.37 -2.62
CA GLU A 45 -9.48 -20.72 -1.22
C GLU A 45 -10.03 -19.55 -0.41
N LYS A 46 -10.67 -19.87 0.72
CA LYS A 46 -11.09 -18.86 1.69
C LYS A 46 -9.99 -18.66 2.73
N TRP A 47 -9.76 -17.41 3.08
CA TRP A 47 -8.74 -16.99 4.04
C TRP A 47 -9.38 -16.24 5.19
N ASP A 48 -8.92 -16.52 6.42
CA ASP A 48 -9.39 -15.83 7.60
C ASP A 48 -8.76 -14.41 7.68
N VAL A 49 -7.52 -14.26 7.23
CA VAL A 49 -6.84 -12.97 7.11
C VAL A 49 -5.80 -13.01 5.98
N VAL A 50 -5.63 -11.89 5.30
CA VAL A 50 -4.56 -11.66 4.33
C VAL A 50 -3.64 -10.58 4.88
N ILE A 51 -2.33 -10.84 4.88
CA ILE A 51 -1.29 -9.90 5.21
C ILE A 51 -0.52 -9.64 3.92
N CYS A 52 -0.48 -8.40 3.46
CA CYS A 52 0.01 -8.06 2.13
C CYS A 52 0.99 -6.89 2.20
N ASP A 53 2.16 -7.06 1.58
CA ASP A 53 3.04 -5.93 1.30
C ASP A 53 2.36 -4.97 0.32
N ILE A 54 2.62 -3.67 0.50
CA ILE A 54 2.10 -2.65 -0.39
C ILE A 54 2.84 -2.59 -1.73
N SER A 55 4.06 -3.12 -1.79
CA SER A 55 4.94 -3.06 -2.96
C SER A 55 5.38 -4.46 -3.37
N MET A 56 4.73 -5.06 -4.36
CA MET A 56 5.09 -6.39 -4.89
C MET A 56 5.13 -6.40 -6.42
N PRO A 57 6.07 -7.16 -7.03
CA PRO A 57 6.07 -7.39 -8.46
C PRO A 57 4.87 -8.29 -8.89
N PRO A 58 4.48 -8.28 -10.19
CA PRO A 58 4.94 -7.42 -11.26
C PRO A 58 4.12 -6.13 -11.36
N GLY A 59 4.57 -5.06 -10.70
CA GLY A 59 4.05 -3.73 -10.96
C GLY A 59 2.67 -3.37 -10.41
N ASP A 60 1.94 -4.30 -9.87
CA ASP A 60 0.67 -4.04 -9.20
C ASP A 60 0.93 -3.54 -7.79
N SER A 61 0.32 -2.42 -7.44
CA SER A 61 0.42 -1.93 -6.09
C SER A 61 -0.43 -2.81 -5.15
N GLY A 62 0.01 -2.98 -3.92
CA GLY A 62 -0.80 -3.63 -2.90
C GLY A 62 -2.19 -3.02 -2.74
N LEU A 63 -2.38 -1.75 -3.15
CA LEU A 63 -3.69 -1.10 -3.15
C LEU A 63 -4.63 -1.68 -4.21
N GLU A 64 -4.13 -2.02 -5.40
CA GLU A 64 -4.92 -2.72 -6.42
C GLU A 64 -5.23 -4.15 -5.97
N ALA A 65 -4.27 -4.81 -5.34
CA ALA A 65 -4.49 -6.11 -4.74
C ALA A 65 -5.60 -6.08 -3.67
N ILE A 66 -5.64 -5.06 -2.79
CA ILE A 66 -6.73 -4.89 -1.81
C ILE A 66 -8.08 -4.82 -2.51
N LYS A 67 -8.22 -3.98 -3.53
CA LYS A 67 -9.48 -3.82 -4.28
C LYS A 67 -9.92 -5.16 -4.88
N SER A 68 -9.02 -5.84 -5.57
CA SER A 68 -9.27 -7.14 -6.17
C SER A 68 -9.63 -8.22 -5.11
N ILE A 69 -8.96 -8.23 -3.96
CA ILE A 69 -9.32 -9.11 -2.85
C ILE A 69 -10.73 -8.79 -2.35
N LYS A 70 -11.07 -7.51 -2.20
CA LYS A 70 -12.39 -7.10 -1.70
C LYS A 70 -13.52 -7.39 -2.69
N GLU A 71 -13.26 -7.37 -3.98
CA GLU A 71 -14.22 -7.77 -5.01
C GLU A 71 -14.51 -9.28 -4.95
N HIS A 72 -13.49 -10.13 -4.78
CA HIS A 72 -13.64 -11.59 -4.75
C HIS A 72 -14.00 -12.14 -3.36
N SER A 73 -13.48 -11.53 -2.31
CA SER A 73 -13.65 -11.96 -0.92
C SER A 73 -13.92 -10.77 0.01
N PRO A 74 -15.12 -10.14 -0.07
CA PRO A 74 -15.43 -8.88 0.64
C PRO A 74 -15.25 -8.96 2.16
N LYS A 75 -15.46 -10.14 2.73
CA LYS A 75 -15.40 -10.36 4.19
C LYS A 75 -14.00 -10.66 4.70
N THR A 76 -13.06 -11.04 3.84
CA THR A 76 -11.69 -11.35 4.25
C THR A 76 -10.97 -10.09 4.69
N PRO A 77 -10.52 -9.97 5.94
CA PRO A 77 -9.75 -8.83 6.40
C PRO A 77 -8.37 -8.81 5.74
N VAL A 78 -7.92 -7.61 5.36
CA VAL A 78 -6.60 -7.37 4.77
C VAL A 78 -5.83 -6.43 5.67
N ILE A 79 -4.62 -6.82 6.06
CA ILE A 79 -3.63 -5.99 6.76
C ILE A 79 -2.53 -5.67 5.77
N ILE A 80 -2.20 -4.40 5.62
CA ILE A 80 -1.07 -3.96 4.82
C ILE A 80 0.19 -3.86 5.67
N LEU A 81 1.27 -4.41 5.14
CA LEU A 81 2.64 -4.16 5.61
C LEU A 81 3.36 -3.25 4.63
N SER A 82 4.16 -2.32 5.13
CA SER A 82 4.87 -1.37 4.27
C SER A 82 6.20 -0.95 4.88
N MET A 83 7.20 -0.71 4.04
CA MET A 83 8.42 0.01 4.43
C MET A 83 8.19 1.52 4.55
N HIS A 84 7.08 2.03 4.00
CA HIS A 84 6.77 3.45 3.98
C HIS A 84 6.02 3.89 5.24
N ALA A 85 6.24 5.13 5.65
CA ALA A 85 5.52 5.74 6.76
C ALA A 85 4.00 5.86 6.45
N PRO A 86 3.14 5.92 7.48
CA PRO A 86 1.68 5.92 7.31
C PRO A 86 1.14 7.07 6.45
N ASP A 87 1.76 8.26 6.52
CA ASP A 87 1.38 9.46 5.77
C ASP A 87 1.35 9.27 4.25
N GLN A 88 2.11 8.30 3.75
CA GLN A 88 2.24 8.07 2.32
C GLN A 88 1.15 7.15 1.74
N TYR A 89 0.71 6.15 2.50
CA TYR A 89 -0.14 5.08 1.95
C TYR A 89 -1.30 4.66 2.85
N ALA A 90 -1.29 4.99 4.15
CA ALA A 90 -2.30 4.45 5.07
C ALA A 90 -3.73 4.88 4.71
N VAL A 91 -3.93 6.17 4.39
CA VAL A 91 -5.24 6.70 3.96
C VAL A 91 -5.77 5.95 2.75
N ARG A 92 -4.91 5.73 1.75
CA ARG A 92 -5.27 5.04 0.50
C ARG A 92 -5.57 3.57 0.74
N ALA A 93 -4.76 2.90 1.57
CA ALA A 93 -4.97 1.50 1.93
C ALA A 93 -6.31 1.30 2.65
N ILE A 94 -6.61 2.16 3.63
CA ILE A 94 -7.87 2.10 4.38
C ILE A 94 -9.08 2.44 3.50
N LYS A 95 -8.96 3.43 2.60
CA LYS A 95 -10.00 3.75 1.58
C LYS A 95 -10.21 2.60 0.59
N ALA A 96 -9.14 1.88 0.21
CA ALA A 96 -9.24 0.71 -0.66
C ALA A 96 -9.87 -0.52 0.03
N GLY A 97 -10.06 -0.49 1.35
CA GLY A 97 -10.73 -1.53 2.12
C GLY A 97 -9.81 -2.34 3.04
N ALA A 98 -8.55 -1.93 3.24
CA ALA A 98 -7.71 -2.54 4.26
C ALA A 98 -8.33 -2.34 5.65
N MET A 99 -8.16 -3.33 6.51
CA MET A 99 -8.59 -3.28 7.90
C MET A 99 -7.45 -2.93 8.86
N GLY A 100 -6.20 -2.94 8.39
CA GLY A 100 -5.03 -2.49 9.13
C GLY A 100 -3.92 -2.03 8.21
N TYR A 101 -3.09 -1.13 8.73
CA TYR A 101 -1.84 -0.69 8.10
C TYR A 101 -0.74 -0.71 9.16
N LEU A 102 0.36 -1.40 8.87
CA LEU A 102 1.53 -1.49 9.72
C LEU A 102 2.79 -1.19 8.92
N THR A 103 3.73 -0.49 9.52
CA THR A 103 5.09 -0.47 8.98
C THR A 103 5.77 -1.81 9.25
N LYS A 104 6.64 -2.26 8.34
CA LYS A 104 7.42 -3.50 8.55
C LYS A 104 8.28 -3.44 9.83
N GLY A 105 8.71 -2.24 10.24
CA GLY A 105 9.42 -2.03 11.49
C GLY A 105 8.58 -2.27 12.75
N ALA A 106 7.29 -1.95 12.72
CA ALA A 106 6.36 -2.16 13.83
C ALA A 106 5.76 -3.59 13.85
N ALA A 107 5.88 -4.35 12.76
CA ALA A 107 5.22 -5.64 12.61
C ALA A 107 5.56 -6.63 13.75
N SER A 108 6.80 -6.65 14.21
CA SER A 108 7.23 -7.56 15.29
C SER A 108 6.49 -7.32 16.62
N LEU A 109 6.02 -6.12 16.87
CA LEU A 109 5.34 -5.73 18.12
C LEU A 109 3.82 -5.68 17.98
N GLU A 110 3.32 -5.40 16.79
CA GLU A 110 1.92 -5.04 16.59
C GLU A 110 1.13 -6.02 15.73
N LEU A 111 1.78 -6.88 14.95
CA LEU A 111 1.09 -7.72 13.97
C LEU A 111 0.08 -8.69 14.61
N VAL A 112 0.46 -9.35 15.70
CA VAL A 112 -0.46 -10.27 16.41
C VAL A 112 -1.70 -9.53 16.92
N LYS A 113 -1.49 -8.35 17.51
CA LYS A 113 -2.60 -7.50 17.97
C LYS A 113 -3.50 -7.06 16.80
N ALA A 114 -2.89 -6.68 15.68
CA ALA A 114 -3.62 -6.30 14.48
C ALA A 114 -4.45 -7.47 13.93
N VAL A 115 -3.86 -8.66 13.82
CA VAL A 115 -4.56 -9.88 13.37
C VAL A 115 -5.75 -10.19 14.27
N ASN A 116 -5.59 -10.21 15.60
CA ASN A 116 -6.68 -10.46 16.53
C ASN A 116 -7.81 -9.43 16.37
N GLN A 117 -7.47 -8.17 16.19
CA GLN A 117 -8.45 -7.11 16.05
C GLN A 117 -9.24 -7.20 14.74
N VAL A 118 -8.57 -7.46 13.61
CA VAL A 118 -9.26 -7.58 12.32
C VAL A 118 -10.10 -8.86 12.23
N LEU A 119 -9.68 -9.94 12.87
CA LEU A 119 -10.48 -11.17 12.99
C LEU A 119 -11.75 -10.96 13.80
N SER A 120 -11.74 -10.02 14.77
CA SER A 120 -12.95 -9.61 15.51
C SER A 120 -13.86 -8.66 14.72
N GLY A 121 -13.52 -8.35 13.47
CA GLY A 121 -14.28 -7.43 12.60
C GLY A 121 -13.98 -5.93 12.83
N LYS A 122 -12.99 -5.60 13.65
CA LYS A 122 -12.60 -4.21 13.94
C LYS A 122 -11.35 -3.82 13.14
N LYS A 123 -11.27 -2.57 12.71
CA LYS A 123 -10.05 -2.04 12.07
C LYS A 123 -8.94 -1.91 13.11
N TYR A 124 -7.72 -2.26 12.74
CA TYR A 124 -6.53 -1.96 13.51
C TYR A 124 -5.88 -0.67 12.99
N LEU A 125 -5.82 0.32 13.82
CA LEU A 125 -5.19 1.61 13.54
C LEU A 125 -4.19 1.88 14.68
N SER A 126 -2.90 1.94 14.35
CA SER A 126 -1.90 2.47 15.29
C SER A 126 -2.14 3.97 15.52
N PRO A 127 -1.63 4.56 16.61
CA PRO A 127 -1.77 5.99 16.84
C PRO A 127 -1.35 6.84 15.64
N ASP A 128 -0.18 6.56 15.06
CA ASP A 128 0.33 7.30 13.90
C ASP A 128 -0.60 7.20 12.67
N VAL A 129 -1.20 6.02 12.44
CA VAL A 129 -2.20 5.83 11.37
C VAL A 129 -3.48 6.58 11.66
N ALA A 130 -3.90 6.60 12.92
CA ALA A 130 -5.12 7.32 13.34
C ALA A 130 -4.96 8.84 13.17
N ASP A 131 -3.80 9.39 13.51
CA ASP A 131 -3.49 10.81 13.34
C ASP A 131 -3.51 11.20 11.85
N VAL A 132 -2.83 10.43 11.00
CA VAL A 132 -2.82 10.65 9.55
C VAL A 132 -4.23 10.58 8.95
N LEU A 133 -5.07 9.65 9.41
CA LEU A 133 -6.47 9.57 8.96
C LEU A 133 -7.29 10.78 9.43
N ALA A 134 -7.10 11.23 10.68
CA ALA A 134 -7.80 12.38 11.21
C ALA A 134 -7.47 13.65 10.41
N ASP A 135 -6.19 13.87 10.10
CA ASP A 135 -5.72 14.99 9.28
C ASP A 135 -6.29 14.92 7.85
N ALA A 136 -6.30 13.74 7.23
CA ALA A 136 -6.85 13.54 5.90
C ALA A 136 -8.37 13.80 5.84
N PHE A 137 -9.12 13.43 6.88
CA PHE A 137 -10.56 13.73 6.97
C PHE A 137 -10.84 15.21 7.30
N GLY A 138 -9.97 15.85 8.08
CA GLY A 138 -10.06 17.29 8.38
C GLY A 138 -9.83 18.17 7.13
N ASN A 139 -8.99 17.69 6.21
CA ASN A 139 -8.62 18.39 4.97
C ASN A 139 -9.43 17.94 3.74
N ALA A 140 -10.49 17.16 3.90
CA ALA A 140 -11.27 16.54 2.83
C ALA A 140 -12.05 17.52 1.91
N GLY A 141 -11.59 18.76 1.77
CA GLY A 141 -12.18 19.80 0.94
C GLY A 141 -11.36 20.21 -0.30
N SER A 142 -10.15 19.69 -0.51
CA SER A 142 -9.36 20.04 -1.69
C SER A 142 -9.54 19.01 -2.80
N GLU A 143 -10.10 19.42 -3.93
CA GLU A 143 -10.21 18.59 -5.15
C GLU A 143 -8.82 18.16 -5.68
N GLN A 144 -7.74 18.81 -5.25
CA GLN A 144 -6.35 18.60 -5.67
C GLN A 144 -5.54 17.96 -4.56
N SER A 145 -5.75 16.67 -4.32
CA SER A 145 -4.99 15.89 -3.33
C SER A 145 -4.19 14.77 -3.98
N ILE A 146 -2.97 14.52 -3.48
CA ILE A 146 -2.16 13.36 -3.89
C ILE A 146 -2.89 12.02 -3.66
N GLU A 147 -3.92 12.01 -2.82
CA GLU A 147 -4.78 10.87 -2.60
C GLU A 147 -5.55 10.43 -3.85
N ASN A 148 -5.73 11.34 -4.82
CA ASN A 148 -6.40 11.08 -6.09
C ASN A 148 -5.48 10.43 -7.15
N LEU A 149 -4.17 10.38 -6.86
CA LEU A 149 -3.19 9.73 -7.74
C LEU A 149 -3.23 8.21 -7.55
N SER A 150 -3.10 7.44 -8.62
CA SER A 150 -2.76 6.02 -8.52
C SER A 150 -1.33 5.86 -7.98
N ASP A 151 -0.97 4.65 -7.53
CA ASP A 151 0.36 4.42 -6.97
C ASP A 151 1.48 4.73 -7.95
N ARG A 152 1.30 4.36 -9.21
CA ARG A 152 2.25 4.66 -10.28
C ARG A 152 2.31 6.17 -10.59
N GLU A 153 1.18 6.86 -10.54
CA GLU A 153 1.15 8.31 -10.67
C GLU A 153 1.84 9.00 -9.48
N LEU A 154 1.63 8.51 -8.25
CA LEU A 154 2.30 9.02 -7.06
C LEU A 154 3.80 8.76 -7.08
N GLU A 155 4.23 7.59 -7.53
CA GLU A 155 5.65 7.26 -7.68
C GLU A 155 6.32 8.16 -8.71
N VAL A 156 5.70 8.33 -9.87
CA VAL A 156 6.17 9.27 -10.91
C VAL A 156 6.16 10.72 -10.39
N PHE A 157 5.12 11.13 -9.65
CA PHE A 157 5.05 12.45 -9.03
C PHE A 157 6.24 12.70 -8.11
N LYS A 158 6.57 11.78 -7.18
CA LYS A 158 7.69 11.91 -6.25
C LYS A 158 9.04 12.03 -6.97
N LEU A 159 9.23 11.22 -8.01
CA LEU A 159 10.46 11.27 -8.80
C LEU A 159 10.59 12.55 -9.63
N LEU A 160 9.48 13.07 -10.16
CA LEU A 160 9.45 14.38 -10.83
C LEU A 160 9.73 15.52 -9.84
N ALA A 161 9.13 15.44 -8.64
CA ALA A 161 9.32 16.43 -7.57
C ALA A 161 10.80 16.48 -7.11
N SER A 162 11.48 15.32 -7.08
CA SER A 162 12.93 15.26 -6.80
C SER A 162 13.83 15.73 -7.96
N GLY A 163 13.26 16.27 -9.04
CA GLY A 163 13.99 16.83 -10.18
C GLY A 163 14.50 15.81 -11.18
N LYS A 164 14.09 14.55 -11.15
CA LYS A 164 14.54 13.52 -12.10
C LYS A 164 13.95 13.75 -13.49
N ALA A 165 14.76 13.53 -14.52
CA ALA A 165 14.30 13.56 -15.90
C ALA A 165 13.42 12.33 -16.22
N ILE A 166 12.49 12.49 -17.19
CA ILE A 166 11.59 11.40 -17.63
C ILE A 166 12.37 10.14 -18.04
N SER A 167 13.52 10.31 -18.70
CA SER A 167 14.38 9.20 -19.11
C SER A 167 14.95 8.41 -17.93
N ASP A 168 15.29 9.10 -16.84
CA ASP A 168 15.85 8.47 -15.65
C ASP A 168 14.77 7.77 -14.81
N ILE A 169 13.59 8.40 -14.75
CA ILE A 169 12.40 7.77 -14.16
C ILE A 169 12.03 6.50 -14.92
N ALA A 170 12.03 6.55 -16.24
CA ALA A 170 11.73 5.39 -17.09
C ALA A 170 12.70 4.22 -16.82
N LYS A 171 14.00 4.49 -16.70
CA LYS A 171 15.01 3.49 -16.34
C LYS A 171 14.79 2.93 -14.95
N GLN A 172 14.55 3.81 -13.96
CA GLN A 172 14.37 3.41 -12.56
C GLN A 172 13.12 2.54 -12.36
N LEU A 173 12.02 2.86 -13.04
CA LEU A 173 10.74 2.14 -12.92
C LEU A 173 10.58 0.98 -13.92
N ILE A 174 11.60 0.75 -14.77
CA ILE A 174 11.57 -0.26 -15.85
C ILE A 174 10.36 -0.03 -16.77
N LEU A 175 10.16 1.22 -17.17
CA LEU A 175 9.08 1.66 -18.05
C LEU A 175 9.63 2.33 -19.32
N SER A 176 8.76 2.52 -20.33
CA SER A 176 9.10 3.38 -21.46
C SER A 176 8.95 4.87 -21.08
N SER A 177 9.75 5.74 -21.72
CA SER A 177 9.62 7.19 -21.55
C SER A 177 8.21 7.70 -21.91
N ASN A 178 7.55 7.08 -22.89
CA ASN A 178 6.17 7.39 -23.26
C ASN A 178 5.19 7.05 -22.15
N THR A 179 5.38 5.92 -21.46
CA THR A 179 4.57 5.51 -20.32
C THR A 179 4.72 6.50 -19.16
N VAL A 180 5.96 6.90 -18.84
CA VAL A 180 6.21 7.90 -17.81
C VAL A 180 5.60 9.26 -18.17
N SER A 181 5.67 9.67 -19.44
CA SER A 181 5.04 10.89 -19.93
C SER A 181 3.51 10.85 -19.79
N THR A 182 2.91 9.69 -20.02
CA THR A 182 1.47 9.49 -19.81
C THR A 182 1.09 9.63 -18.33
N PHE A 183 1.86 9.01 -17.43
CA PHE A 183 1.64 9.17 -15.99
C PHE A 183 1.83 10.62 -15.55
N ARG A 184 2.86 11.30 -16.03
CA ARG A 184 3.05 12.74 -15.77
C ARG A 184 1.83 13.56 -16.20
N ALA A 185 1.31 13.34 -17.41
CA ALA A 185 0.13 14.06 -17.90
C ALA A 185 -1.08 13.85 -16.97
N ARG A 186 -1.33 12.61 -16.54
CA ARG A 186 -2.43 12.29 -15.60
C ARG A 186 -2.21 12.93 -14.22
N VAL A 187 -0.98 12.96 -13.71
CA VAL A 187 -0.65 13.68 -12.47
C VAL A 187 -1.00 15.15 -12.60
N PHE A 188 -0.59 15.79 -13.71
CA PHE A 188 -0.85 17.20 -13.96
C PHE A 188 -2.35 17.48 -14.03
N GLU A 189 -3.10 16.66 -14.75
CA GLU A 189 -4.56 16.78 -14.87
C GLU A 189 -5.25 16.64 -13.51
N LYS A 190 -4.94 15.58 -12.74
CA LYS A 190 -5.59 15.29 -11.45
C LYS A 190 -5.23 16.31 -10.37
N MET A 191 -4.03 16.85 -10.43
CA MET A 191 -3.53 17.82 -9.44
C MET A 191 -3.70 19.28 -9.88
N GLY A 192 -4.18 19.51 -11.11
CA GLY A 192 -4.35 20.85 -11.66
C GLY A 192 -3.04 21.59 -11.90
N PHE A 193 -1.89 20.89 -12.08
CA PHE A 193 -0.61 21.52 -12.32
C PHE A 193 -0.46 21.93 -13.79
N HIS A 194 0.06 23.12 -14.03
CA HIS A 194 0.35 23.63 -15.39
C HIS A 194 1.81 23.46 -15.78
N ASN A 195 2.72 23.31 -14.79
CA ASN A 195 4.17 23.18 -15.02
C ASN A 195 4.86 22.44 -13.87
N ASN A 196 6.12 22.01 -14.09
CA ASN A 196 6.90 21.30 -13.09
C ASN A 196 7.18 22.12 -11.83
N LEU A 197 7.23 23.46 -11.94
CA LEU A 197 7.49 24.31 -10.78
C LEU A 197 6.34 24.24 -9.77
N GLU A 198 5.10 24.22 -10.24
CA GLU A 198 3.92 24.05 -9.38
C GLU A 198 3.92 22.69 -8.69
N LEU A 199 4.30 21.62 -9.42
CA LEU A 199 4.45 20.28 -8.87
C LEU A 199 5.51 20.25 -7.75
N ILE A 200 6.70 20.82 -7.99
CA ILE A 200 7.78 20.86 -7.01
C ILE A 200 7.37 21.69 -5.79
N LYS A 201 6.78 22.86 -6.01
CA LYS A 201 6.28 23.72 -4.94
C LYS A 201 5.27 22.98 -4.06
N TYR A 202 4.29 22.31 -4.66
CA TYR A 202 3.32 21.51 -3.94
C TYR A 202 3.99 20.41 -3.10
N ALA A 203 4.98 19.74 -3.66
CA ALA A 203 5.69 18.66 -2.96
C ALA A 203 6.47 19.16 -1.75
N VAL A 204 7.11 20.35 -1.85
CA VAL A 204 7.81 21.00 -0.74
C VAL A 204 6.83 21.49 0.33
N ASP A 205 5.78 22.21 -0.09
CA ASP A 205 4.78 22.81 0.83
C ASP A 205 4.06 21.72 1.65
N ASN A 206 3.89 20.52 1.08
CA ASN A 206 3.25 19.38 1.73
C ASN A 206 4.25 18.36 2.30
N LYS A 207 5.54 18.69 2.41
CA LYS A 207 6.62 17.86 2.98
C LYS A 207 6.70 16.45 2.37
N ILE A 208 6.46 16.31 1.05
CA ILE A 208 6.50 15.04 0.33
C ILE A 208 7.94 14.71 -0.09
N ILE A 209 8.78 15.73 -0.23
CA ILE A 209 10.22 15.65 -0.51
C ILE A 209 10.98 16.56 0.43
#